data_dd3e7d814786c5ffa67f96a1f03875e8
#
_entry.id   dd3e7d814786c5ffa67f96a1f03875e8
#
_cell.length_a   1.000
_cell.length_b   1.000
_cell.length_c   1.000
_cell.angle_alpha   90.00
_cell.angle_beta   90.00
_cell.angle_gamma   90.00
#
_symmetry.space_group_name_H-M   'P 1'
#
loop_
_entity.id
_entity.type
_entity.pdbx_description
1 polymer ?
#
loop_
_entity_poly.entity_id
_entity_poly.type
_entity_poly.pdbx_seq_one_letter_code
_entity_poly.pdbx_strand_id
1 'polypeptide(L)'
;LTLITLAIVFKDIKYSIWTTSPVIATVALQWLVMWRMGVDLSLVTVMIGSILVGVGVDFSIHISNRIRELGGGIQAIRTAAIGTGMSLLEAAVVTSLGMVTAYGIPIEAIRPFITVILILLWVAAASALILLPAIFVTLEKAGLGAVGGRTSMAKRLGLGQAKVLDVDVLDAALVDDVIDAW
;
A
#
# COMPACT_ATOMS: atom_id res chain seq x y z
N LEU A 1 2.43 -8.12 -15.65
CA LEU A 1 1.41 -7.12 -16.01
C LEU A 1 1.36 -6.01 -14.96
N THR A 2 1.18 -6.33 -13.67
CA THR A 2 1.09 -5.37 -12.55
C THR A 2 2.27 -4.42 -12.45
N LEU A 3 3.51 -4.90 -12.57
CA LEU A 3 4.72 -4.06 -12.59
C LEU A 3 4.72 -3.06 -13.76
N ILE A 4 4.29 -3.48 -14.93
CA ILE A 4 4.21 -2.62 -16.12
C ILE A 4 3.17 -1.52 -15.89
N THR A 5 1.99 -1.87 -15.38
CA THR A 5 0.95 -0.90 -15.05
C THR A 5 1.42 0.11 -14.01
N LEU A 6 2.08 -0.35 -12.94
CA LEU A 6 2.66 0.51 -11.92
C LEU A 6 3.77 1.41 -12.46
N ALA A 7 4.64 0.88 -13.33
CA ALA A 7 5.70 1.67 -13.96
C ALA A 7 5.13 2.79 -14.85
N ILE A 8 4.03 2.53 -15.55
CA ILE A 8 3.32 3.53 -16.36
C ILE A 8 2.68 4.60 -15.46
N VAL A 9 1.97 4.17 -14.41
CA VAL A 9 1.25 5.07 -13.48
C VAL A 9 2.24 5.96 -12.72
N PHE A 10 3.30 5.38 -12.17
CA PHE A 10 4.27 6.12 -11.37
C PHE A 10 5.37 6.80 -12.19
N LYS A 11 5.53 6.45 -13.48
CA LYS A 11 6.60 6.95 -14.35
C LYS A 11 8.02 6.80 -13.75
N ASP A 12 8.17 5.88 -12.79
CA ASP A 12 9.43 5.58 -12.11
C ASP A 12 9.50 4.08 -11.78
N ILE A 13 10.38 3.38 -12.47
CA ILE A 13 10.55 1.93 -12.35
C ILE A 13 11.03 1.55 -10.94
N LYS A 14 11.93 2.33 -10.36
CA LYS A 14 12.46 2.05 -9.01
C LYS A 14 11.35 2.12 -7.97
N TYR A 15 10.54 3.17 -8.03
CA TYR A 15 9.40 3.33 -7.13
C TYR A 15 8.38 2.21 -7.28
N SER A 16 8.09 1.79 -8.51
CA SER A 16 7.16 0.71 -8.81
C SER A 16 7.62 -0.64 -8.24
N ILE A 17 8.92 -0.94 -8.33
CA ILE A 17 9.50 -2.16 -7.76
C ILE A 17 9.30 -2.19 -6.23
N TRP A 18 9.60 -1.10 -5.54
CA TRP A 18 9.44 -1.03 -4.08
C TRP A 18 7.97 -1.07 -3.65
N THR A 19 7.08 -0.42 -4.41
CA THR A 19 5.62 -0.47 -4.18
C THR A 19 5.05 -1.89 -4.36
N THR A 20 5.65 -2.72 -5.21
CA THR A 20 5.23 -4.11 -5.44
C THR A 20 5.76 -5.08 -4.37
N SER A 21 6.74 -4.69 -3.58
CA SER A 21 7.38 -5.55 -2.57
C SER A 21 6.39 -6.23 -1.59
N PRO A 22 5.38 -5.53 -1.01
CA PRO A 22 4.40 -6.18 -0.13
C PRO A 22 3.57 -7.26 -0.83
N VAL A 23 3.29 -7.05 -2.11
CA VAL A 23 2.53 -8.02 -2.92
C VAL A 23 3.34 -9.30 -3.11
N ILE A 24 4.62 -9.17 -3.43
CA ILE A 24 5.54 -10.32 -3.58
C ILE A 24 5.61 -11.08 -2.25
N ALA A 25 5.76 -10.38 -1.13
CA ALA A 25 5.78 -10.99 0.19
C ALA A 25 4.48 -11.75 0.49
N THR A 26 3.33 -11.19 0.15
CA THR A 26 2.02 -11.81 0.38
C THR A 26 1.84 -13.06 -0.49
N VAL A 27 2.25 -13.01 -1.76
CA VAL A 27 2.20 -14.18 -2.66
C VAL A 27 3.15 -15.29 -2.18
N ALA A 28 4.34 -14.95 -1.68
CA ALA A 28 5.25 -15.92 -1.10
C ALA A 28 4.65 -16.59 0.16
N LEU A 29 4.00 -15.78 1.01
CA LEU A 29 3.31 -16.28 2.22
C LEU A 29 2.09 -17.14 1.90
N GLN A 30 1.46 -16.98 0.73
CA GLN A 30 0.34 -17.84 0.30
C GLN A 30 0.70 -19.31 0.35
N TRP A 31 1.87 -19.68 -0.17
CA TRP A 31 2.34 -21.05 -0.17
C TRP A 31 2.50 -21.61 1.24
N LEU A 32 3.03 -20.79 2.15
CA LEU A 32 3.19 -21.16 3.56
C LEU A 32 1.84 -21.37 4.26
N VAL A 33 0.89 -20.48 4.02
CA VAL A 33 -0.46 -20.57 4.59
C VAL A 33 -1.19 -21.80 4.07
N MET A 34 -1.15 -22.07 2.76
CA MET A 34 -1.78 -23.25 2.15
C MET A 34 -1.17 -24.54 2.69
N TRP A 35 0.16 -24.61 2.77
CA TRP A 35 0.86 -25.77 3.34
C TRP A 35 0.48 -25.98 4.80
N ARG A 36 0.42 -24.93 5.60
CA ARG A 36 0.07 -25.00 7.03
C ARG A 36 -1.37 -25.43 7.27
N MET A 37 -2.27 -25.11 6.36
CA MET A 37 -3.68 -25.47 6.42
C MET A 37 -4.00 -26.82 5.78
N GLY A 38 -3.02 -27.48 5.15
CA GLY A 38 -3.24 -28.74 4.43
C GLY A 38 -4.17 -28.58 3.23
N VAL A 39 -4.19 -27.40 2.60
CA VAL A 39 -5.01 -27.13 1.42
C VAL A 39 -4.22 -27.44 0.17
N ASP A 40 -4.67 -28.45 -0.59
CA ASP A 40 -4.03 -28.87 -1.81
C ASP A 40 -4.16 -27.84 -2.93
N LEU A 41 -3.17 -27.85 -3.83
CA LEU A 41 -3.21 -27.07 -5.06
C LEU A 41 -4.32 -27.58 -5.96
N SER A 42 -5.35 -26.79 -6.11
CA SER A 42 -6.45 -27.01 -7.03
C SER A 42 -6.60 -25.81 -7.97
N LEU A 43 -7.39 -25.97 -9.01
CA LEU A 43 -7.69 -24.86 -9.93
C LEU A 43 -8.32 -23.67 -9.17
N VAL A 44 -9.11 -23.96 -8.16
CA VAL A 44 -9.75 -22.95 -7.29
C VAL A 44 -8.70 -22.21 -6.45
N THR A 45 -7.75 -22.95 -5.87
CA THR A 45 -6.71 -22.33 -5.00
C THR A 45 -5.68 -21.51 -5.79
N VAL A 46 -5.42 -21.86 -7.06
CA VAL A 46 -4.58 -21.03 -7.95
C VAL A 46 -5.21 -19.66 -8.23
N MET A 47 -6.54 -19.60 -8.32
CA MET A 47 -7.25 -18.32 -8.51
C MET A 47 -7.07 -17.37 -7.31
N ILE A 48 -6.82 -17.89 -6.10
CA ILE A 48 -6.55 -17.08 -4.90
C ILE A 48 -5.36 -16.15 -5.15
N GLY A 49 -4.30 -16.66 -5.75
CA GLY A 49 -3.11 -15.88 -6.05
C GLY A 49 -3.41 -14.65 -6.93
N SER A 50 -4.25 -14.82 -7.94
CA SER A 50 -4.64 -13.73 -8.84
C SER A 50 -5.47 -12.66 -8.11
N ILE A 51 -6.42 -13.08 -7.27
CA ILE A 51 -7.25 -12.18 -6.45
C ILE A 51 -6.35 -11.42 -5.46
N LEU A 52 -5.45 -12.14 -4.81
CA LEU A 52 -4.56 -11.58 -3.80
C LEU A 52 -3.59 -10.55 -4.38
N VAL A 53 -3.04 -10.81 -5.57
CA VAL A 53 -2.21 -9.85 -6.29
C VAL A 53 -3.02 -8.58 -6.58
N GLY A 54 -4.27 -8.69 -7.04
CA GLY A 54 -5.13 -7.54 -7.30
C GLY A 54 -5.33 -6.69 -6.04
N VAL A 55 -5.83 -7.29 -4.97
CA VAL A 55 -6.09 -6.58 -3.70
C VAL A 55 -4.81 -6.03 -3.07
N GLY A 56 -3.73 -6.81 -3.08
CA GLY A 56 -2.45 -6.37 -2.52
C GLY A 56 -1.82 -5.20 -3.28
N VAL A 57 -1.97 -5.18 -4.60
CA VAL A 57 -1.54 -4.05 -5.44
C VAL A 57 -2.35 -2.80 -5.11
N ASP A 58 -3.68 -2.91 -4.95
CA ASP A 58 -4.54 -1.78 -4.63
C ASP A 58 -4.13 -1.14 -3.29
N PHE A 59 -3.90 -1.93 -2.24
CA PHE A 59 -3.43 -1.42 -0.96
C PHE A 59 -2.08 -0.69 -1.08
N SER A 60 -1.15 -1.28 -1.84
CA SER A 60 0.17 -0.69 -2.06
C SER A 60 0.10 0.60 -2.86
N ILE A 61 -0.75 0.67 -3.88
CA ILE A 61 -0.94 1.88 -4.70
C ILE A 61 -1.52 3.02 -3.86
N HIS A 62 -2.55 2.75 -3.05
CA HIS A 62 -3.19 3.78 -2.24
C HIS A 62 -2.20 4.45 -1.28
N ILE A 63 -1.41 3.67 -0.54
CA ILE A 63 -0.40 4.21 0.37
C ILE A 63 0.69 4.95 -0.42
N SER A 64 1.20 4.36 -1.50
CA SER A 64 2.27 4.94 -2.30
C SER A 64 1.85 6.26 -2.95
N ASN A 65 0.64 6.33 -3.50
CA ASN A 65 0.09 7.57 -4.04
C ASN A 65 -0.01 8.65 -2.97
N ARG A 66 -0.52 8.29 -1.80
CA ARG A 66 -0.65 9.26 -0.70
C ARG A 66 0.70 9.81 -0.25
N ILE A 67 1.72 8.96 -0.17
CA ILE A 67 3.08 9.40 0.14
C ILE A 67 3.59 10.41 -0.91
N ARG A 68 3.32 10.15 -2.18
CA ARG A 68 3.71 11.08 -3.28
C ARG A 68 2.95 12.39 -3.25
N GLU A 69 1.64 12.36 -2.98
CA GLU A 69 0.79 13.56 -2.85
C GLU A 69 1.30 14.47 -1.73
N LEU A 70 1.73 13.89 -0.62
CA LEU A 70 2.31 14.62 0.51
C LEU A 70 3.75 15.09 0.29
N GLY A 71 4.29 14.91 -0.92
CA GLY A 71 5.60 15.43 -1.29
C GLY A 71 6.80 14.54 -0.93
N GLY A 72 6.59 13.36 -0.36
CA GLY A 72 7.64 12.43 0.05
C GLY A 72 8.32 12.82 1.36
N GLY A 73 9.34 12.02 1.75
CA GLY A 73 10.04 12.19 3.03
C GLY A 73 9.38 11.46 4.20
N ILE A 74 10.08 11.39 5.33
CA ILE A 74 9.67 10.56 6.50
C ILE A 74 8.32 11.01 7.08
N GLN A 75 8.05 12.30 7.14
CA GLN A 75 6.78 12.83 7.63
C GLN A 75 5.61 12.44 6.72
N ALA A 76 5.77 12.58 5.41
CA ALA A 76 4.77 12.17 4.43
C ALA A 76 4.47 10.66 4.53
N ILE A 77 5.50 9.83 4.71
CA ILE A 77 5.34 8.38 4.90
C ILE A 77 4.51 8.10 6.16
N ARG A 78 4.82 8.77 7.27
CA ARG A 78 4.10 8.60 8.54
C ARG A 78 2.64 9.04 8.42
N THR A 79 2.38 10.20 7.85
CA THR A 79 1.03 10.76 7.67
C THR A 79 0.20 9.89 6.73
N ALA A 80 0.79 9.41 5.62
CA ALA A 80 0.14 8.50 4.70
C ALA A 80 -0.20 7.16 5.36
N ALA A 81 0.73 6.58 6.13
CA ALA A 81 0.53 5.30 6.80
C ALA A 81 -0.61 5.39 7.84
N ILE A 82 -0.72 6.48 8.60
CA ILE A 82 -1.79 6.65 9.59
C ILE A 82 -3.13 6.95 8.89
N GLY A 83 -3.20 7.96 8.04
CA GLY A 83 -4.45 8.40 7.42
C GLY A 83 -5.02 7.37 6.45
N THR A 84 -4.24 6.99 5.45
CA THR A 84 -4.67 5.98 4.45
C THR A 84 -4.76 4.60 5.06
N GLY A 85 -3.93 4.29 6.06
CA GLY A 85 -3.93 3.00 6.73
C GLY A 85 -5.26 2.67 7.41
N MET A 86 -5.88 3.64 8.07
CA MET A 86 -7.20 3.45 8.68
C MET A 86 -8.26 3.11 7.63
N SER A 87 -8.31 3.85 6.52
CA SER A 87 -9.25 3.57 5.43
C SER A 87 -9.03 2.19 4.79
N LEU A 88 -7.77 1.74 4.68
CA LEU A 88 -7.45 0.40 4.17
C LEU A 88 -7.88 -0.69 5.15
N LEU A 89 -7.74 -0.47 6.46
CA LEU A 89 -8.24 -1.40 7.48
C LEU A 89 -9.77 -1.50 7.44
N GLU A 90 -10.47 -0.37 7.31
CA GLU A 90 -11.92 -0.35 7.13
C GLU A 90 -12.35 -1.14 5.90
N ALA A 91 -11.67 -0.94 4.75
CA ALA A 91 -11.93 -1.69 3.53
C ALA A 91 -11.68 -3.21 3.72
N ALA A 92 -10.61 -3.60 4.41
CA ALA A 92 -10.31 -4.99 4.71
C ALA A 92 -11.39 -5.62 5.61
N VAL A 93 -11.87 -4.88 6.62
CA VAL A 93 -12.98 -5.34 7.50
C VAL A 93 -14.26 -5.54 6.69
N VAL A 94 -14.66 -4.55 5.89
CA VAL A 94 -15.88 -4.63 5.07
C VAL A 94 -15.80 -5.81 4.09
N THR A 95 -14.65 -5.97 3.41
CA THR A 95 -14.43 -7.10 2.50
C THR A 95 -14.48 -8.44 3.25
N SER A 96 -13.90 -8.51 4.44
CA SER A 96 -13.94 -9.72 5.28
C SER A 96 -15.36 -10.08 5.69
N LEU A 97 -16.16 -9.09 6.10
CA LEU A 97 -17.57 -9.31 6.44
C LEU A 97 -18.37 -9.82 5.24
N GLY A 98 -18.15 -9.23 4.05
CA GLY A 98 -18.76 -9.72 2.82
C GLY A 98 -18.37 -11.17 2.50
N MET A 99 -17.09 -11.51 2.66
CA MET A 99 -16.59 -12.89 2.43
C MET A 99 -17.14 -13.90 3.44
N VAL A 100 -17.33 -13.50 4.71
CA VAL A 100 -17.89 -14.39 5.74
C VAL A 100 -19.31 -14.86 5.38
N THR A 101 -20.10 -14.06 4.69
CA THR A 101 -21.43 -14.47 4.24
C THR A 101 -21.40 -15.69 3.31
N ALA A 102 -20.30 -15.88 2.58
CA ALA A 102 -20.13 -17.01 1.68
C ALA A 102 -19.95 -18.37 2.40
N TYR A 103 -19.66 -18.38 3.71
CA TYR A 103 -19.72 -19.62 4.51
C TYR A 103 -21.11 -20.24 4.58
N GLY A 104 -22.17 -19.46 4.32
CA GLY A 104 -23.54 -19.96 4.22
C GLY A 104 -23.82 -20.81 2.98
N ILE A 105 -22.90 -20.84 2.01
CA ILE A 105 -23.04 -21.67 0.81
C ILE A 105 -22.74 -23.13 1.15
N PRO A 106 -23.65 -24.08 0.88
CA PRO A 106 -23.48 -25.49 1.26
C PRO A 106 -22.58 -26.28 0.28
N ILE A 107 -21.41 -25.73 -0.05
CA ILE A 107 -20.41 -26.37 -0.91
C ILE A 107 -19.12 -26.51 -0.11
N GLU A 108 -18.74 -27.75 0.20
CA GLU A 108 -17.58 -28.03 1.06
C GLU A 108 -16.27 -27.47 0.53
N ALA A 109 -16.06 -27.46 -0.80
CA ALA A 109 -14.85 -26.94 -1.43
C ALA A 109 -14.68 -25.41 -1.27
N ILE A 110 -15.76 -24.67 -1.01
CA ILE A 110 -15.72 -23.19 -0.88
C ILE A 110 -15.17 -22.80 0.50
N ARG A 111 -15.43 -23.53 1.55
CA ARG A 111 -15.00 -23.17 2.91
C ARG A 111 -13.49 -23.01 3.06
N PRO A 112 -12.63 -23.96 2.67
CA PRO A 112 -11.18 -23.76 2.75
C PRO A 112 -10.70 -22.61 1.85
N PHE A 113 -11.32 -22.43 0.68
CA PHE A 113 -11.02 -21.33 -0.23
C PHE A 113 -11.26 -19.96 0.44
N ILE A 114 -12.45 -19.74 1.04
CA ILE A 114 -12.77 -18.50 1.76
C ILE A 114 -11.82 -18.28 2.94
N THR A 115 -11.53 -19.34 3.70
CA THR A 115 -10.62 -19.23 4.86
C THR A 115 -9.23 -18.77 4.44
N VAL A 116 -8.68 -19.35 3.38
CA VAL A 116 -7.36 -18.97 2.85
C VAL A 116 -7.37 -17.53 2.36
N ILE A 117 -8.40 -17.11 1.62
CA ILE A 117 -8.50 -15.72 1.14
C ILE A 117 -8.60 -14.75 2.30
N LEU A 118 -9.41 -15.03 3.32
CA LEU A 118 -9.54 -14.17 4.49
C LEU A 118 -8.21 -13.98 5.22
N ILE A 119 -7.48 -15.06 5.46
CA ILE A 119 -6.16 -14.98 6.09
C ILE A 119 -5.22 -14.14 5.24
N LEU A 120 -5.17 -14.39 3.94
CA LEU A 120 -4.25 -13.72 3.03
C LEU A 120 -4.65 -12.25 2.78
N LEU A 121 -5.93 -11.89 2.86
CA LEU A 121 -6.40 -10.51 2.82
C LEU A 121 -5.81 -9.71 3.99
N TRP A 122 -5.86 -10.26 5.19
CA TRP A 122 -5.26 -9.62 6.36
C TRP A 122 -3.74 -9.57 6.31
N VAL A 123 -3.10 -10.62 5.78
CA VAL A 123 -1.65 -10.61 5.52
C VAL A 123 -1.29 -9.54 4.50
N ALA A 124 -2.06 -9.37 3.43
CA ALA A 124 -1.85 -8.34 2.42
C ALA A 124 -2.01 -6.93 3.01
N ALA A 125 -3.07 -6.69 3.79
CA ALA A 125 -3.28 -5.43 4.48
C ALA A 125 -2.14 -5.11 5.45
N ALA A 126 -1.75 -6.06 6.29
CA ALA A 126 -0.65 -5.90 7.24
C ALA A 126 0.70 -5.66 6.52
N SER A 127 0.98 -6.38 5.43
CA SER A 127 2.20 -6.18 4.66
C SER A 127 2.24 -4.80 4.00
N ALA A 128 1.13 -4.31 3.46
CA ALA A 128 1.06 -2.98 2.88
C ALA A 128 1.21 -1.88 3.96
N LEU A 129 0.63 -2.07 5.14
CA LEU A 129 0.66 -1.08 6.23
C LEU A 129 1.99 -1.04 6.99
N ILE A 130 2.68 -2.15 7.10
CA ILE A 130 3.92 -2.27 7.89
C ILE A 130 5.14 -2.31 6.97
N LEU A 131 5.16 -3.22 6.00
CA LEU A 131 6.33 -3.47 5.17
C LEU A 131 6.61 -2.29 4.23
N LEU A 132 5.57 -1.74 3.58
CA LEU A 132 5.75 -0.66 2.62
C LEU A 132 6.29 0.63 3.26
N PRO A 133 5.72 1.17 4.35
CA PRO A 133 6.30 2.31 5.03
C PRO A 133 7.70 2.03 5.59
N ALA A 134 7.97 0.82 6.12
CA ALA A 134 9.27 0.44 6.61
C ALA A 134 10.33 0.47 5.50
N ILE A 135 10.02 -0.06 4.32
CA ILE A 135 10.90 -0.02 3.15
C ILE A 135 11.17 1.43 2.73
N PHE A 136 10.13 2.25 2.61
CA PHE A 136 10.31 3.65 2.21
C PHE A 136 11.13 4.46 3.22
N VAL A 137 10.93 4.26 4.51
CA VAL A 137 11.75 4.91 5.55
C VAL A 137 13.21 4.46 5.48
N THR A 138 13.47 3.18 5.24
CA THR A 138 14.85 2.67 5.12
C THR A 138 15.53 3.21 3.87
N LEU A 139 14.83 3.31 2.76
CA LEU A 139 15.33 3.88 1.52
C LEU A 139 15.61 5.38 1.63
N GLU A 140 14.75 6.11 2.31
CA GLU A 140 14.94 7.54 2.56
C GLU A 140 16.17 7.78 3.45
N LYS A 141 16.33 6.98 4.52
CA LYS A 141 17.53 7.02 5.38
C LYS A 141 18.81 6.63 4.66
N ALA A 142 18.73 5.72 3.69
CA ALA A 142 19.87 5.31 2.87
C ALA A 142 20.23 6.36 1.78
N GLY A 143 19.51 7.49 1.70
CA GLY A 143 19.77 8.55 0.72
C GLY A 143 19.40 8.16 -0.71
N LEU A 144 18.68 7.04 -0.90
CA LEU A 144 18.28 6.56 -2.22
C LEU A 144 17.05 7.31 -2.77
N GLY A 145 16.50 8.28 -2.00
CA GLY A 145 15.42 9.18 -2.41
C GLY A 145 14.30 8.45 -3.16
N ALA A 146 13.79 7.36 -2.56
CA ALA A 146 12.86 6.46 -3.24
C ALA A 146 11.56 7.16 -3.65
N VAL A 147 11.23 8.23 -2.98
CA VAL A 147 10.05 9.03 -3.26
C VAL A 147 10.52 10.32 -3.90
N GLY A 148 10.47 10.41 -5.23
CA GLY A 148 10.69 11.64 -5.98
C GLY A 148 9.64 12.69 -5.58
N GLY A 149 9.84 13.27 -4.41
CA GLY A 149 9.00 14.34 -3.90
C GLY A 149 9.34 15.71 -4.50
N ARG A 150 8.61 16.71 -4.10
CA ARG A 150 8.81 18.14 -4.43
C ARG A 150 10.27 18.60 -4.34
N THR A 151 11.05 18.01 -3.43
CA THR A 151 12.50 18.26 -3.30
C THR A 151 13.30 17.87 -4.54
N SER A 152 12.96 16.79 -5.23
CA SER A 152 13.58 16.41 -6.49
C SER A 152 13.20 17.38 -7.61
N MET A 153 11.97 17.88 -7.61
CA MET A 153 11.48 18.84 -8.60
C MET A 153 12.04 20.25 -8.32
N ALA A 154 12.09 20.67 -7.06
CA ALA A 154 12.73 21.91 -6.64
C ALA A 154 14.23 21.92 -6.94
N LYS A 155 14.92 20.80 -6.74
CA LYS A 155 16.34 20.61 -7.11
C LYS A 155 16.56 20.63 -8.62
N ARG A 156 15.62 20.07 -9.40
CA ARG A 156 15.67 20.13 -10.88
C ARG A 156 15.39 21.53 -11.42
N LEU A 157 14.57 22.31 -10.71
CA LEU A 157 14.21 23.68 -11.08
C LEU A 157 15.19 24.73 -10.52
N GLY A 158 16.25 24.31 -9.82
CA GLY A 158 17.25 25.21 -9.24
C GLY A 158 16.69 26.12 -8.12
N LEU A 159 15.51 25.77 -7.58
CA LEU A 159 14.91 26.52 -6.46
C LEU A 159 15.62 26.10 -5.18
N GLY A 160 16.34 27.02 -4.55
CA GLY A 160 17.06 26.74 -3.30
C GLY A 160 16.11 26.35 -2.16
N GLN A 161 16.63 25.62 -1.18
CA GLN A 161 15.88 25.11 -0.01
C GLN A 161 15.07 26.18 0.75
N ALA A 162 15.50 27.44 0.73
CA ALA A 162 14.82 28.54 1.37
C ALA A 162 13.39 28.80 0.84
N LYS A 163 13.17 28.59 -0.46
CA LYS A 163 11.88 28.84 -1.09
C LYS A 163 10.85 27.72 -0.86
N VAL A 164 11.34 26.51 -0.56
CA VAL A 164 10.47 25.36 -0.22
C VAL A 164 9.95 25.47 1.21
N LEU A 165 10.81 25.96 2.13
CA LEU A 165 10.42 26.22 3.52
C LEU A 165 9.36 27.33 3.64
N ASP A 166 9.44 28.34 2.77
CA ASP A 166 8.52 29.47 2.77
C ASP A 166 7.09 29.07 2.32
N VAL A 167 6.99 28.11 1.41
CA VAL A 167 5.69 27.55 0.96
C VAL A 167 5.05 26.68 2.04
N ASP A 168 5.85 25.87 2.75
CA ASP A 168 5.33 25.02 3.84
C ASP A 168 4.86 25.84 5.04
N VAL A 169 5.50 26.98 5.31
CA VAL A 169 5.06 27.92 6.36
C VAL A 169 3.79 28.67 5.95
N LEU A 170 3.66 29.03 4.67
CA LEU A 170 2.46 29.66 4.13
C LEU A 170 1.24 28.70 4.13
N ASP A 171 1.45 27.43 3.74
CA ASP A 171 0.39 26.42 3.77
C ASP A 171 -0.06 26.10 5.21
N ALA A 172 0.87 26.09 6.18
CA ALA A 172 0.55 25.91 7.59
C ALA A 172 -0.24 27.12 8.15
N ALA A 173 0.15 28.34 7.82
CA ALA A 173 -0.55 29.54 8.24
C ALA A 173 -1.96 29.66 7.65
N LEU A 174 -2.15 29.23 6.39
CA LEU A 174 -3.47 29.19 5.75
C LEU A 174 -4.40 28.15 6.38
N VAL A 175 -3.85 27.04 6.87
CA VAL A 175 -4.64 25.99 7.57
C VAL A 175 -5.08 26.49 8.94
N ASP A 176 -4.22 27.21 9.68
CA ASP A 176 -4.56 27.78 10.98
C ASP A 176 -5.63 28.88 10.84
N ASP A 177 -5.53 29.77 9.83
CA ASP A 177 -6.54 30.79 9.54
C ASP A 177 -7.91 30.20 9.17
N VAL A 178 -7.95 29.02 8.53
CA VAL A 178 -9.20 28.32 8.18
C VAL A 178 -9.82 27.64 9.40
N ILE A 179 -9.00 27.14 10.33
CA ILE A 179 -9.49 26.51 11.57
C ILE A 179 -10.07 27.55 12.54
N ASP A 180 -9.47 28.73 12.63
CA ASP A 180 -9.93 29.81 13.50
C ASP A 180 -11.19 30.56 12.95
N ALA A 181 -11.55 30.29 11.68
CA ALA A 181 -12.75 30.90 11.04
C ALA A 181 -14.02 30.05 11.21
N TRP A 182 -13.94 28.87 11.84
CA TRP A 182 -15.06 27.96 12.16
C TRP A 182 -15.22 27.78 13.67
#